data_e0cec65bcde795433ac9d5c6d627b24a
#
_entry.id   e0cec65bcde795433ac9d5c6d627b24a
#
_cell.length_a   1.000
_cell.length_b   1.000
_cell.length_c   1.000
_cell.angle_alpha   90.00
_cell.angle_beta   90.00
_cell.angle_gamma   90.00
#
_symmetry.space_group_name_H-M   'P 1'
#
loop_
_entity.id
_entity.type
_entity.pdbx_description
1 polymer ?
#
loop_
_entity_poly.entity_id
_entity_poly.type
_entity_poly.pdbx_seq_one_letter_code
_entity_poly.pdbx_strand_id
1 'polypeptide(L)'
;MENKKSRLLVTREGVSYVLPFIVVTCCFALWGFANDITNPMVKAFSKIFRMSVTDGTLVQVAFYGGYFCMALPAAMFIRRHSFKSGIVTGLTLYALGVLLFIPAKAIGSFAPFLVAYFILTCGLSFLETTANPYILLMGDRETATRRLNLAQSFNPIGSLAGMVVAMHFIQARLSPLDTAQRAVLDDAQFEALKQSDLSVLVQPYALLSVVIIALLVVLLLVRIPRVQQTTRERYAPFLPAVKRLFANKPYRNGVVAQFFYVGAQITCWTFIIQYGTRVFMAEGMSEQAAEVLSQRYNIMAMVLFCLMRFVNIWLMKYVKPGRLMAFFAAVALLLLCGVVFVGGRVGMCCLVGVSACMSLMFPTIYGIALGGVRQDAEVGSAGLIMAILGGSVLPALQAMIIDSGVTFLPAVNVSFVVPALCFVVVMLYGLSQSR
;
A
#
# COMPACT_ATOMS: atom_id res chain seq x y z
N MET A 1 25.43 21.04 30.22
CA MET A 1 24.44 21.00 29.11
C MET A 1 23.60 19.74 29.27
N GLU A 2 22.37 19.90 29.73
CA GLU A 2 21.45 18.78 29.94
C GLU A 2 21.20 18.07 28.59
N ASN A 3 21.43 16.78 28.59
CA ASN A 3 21.24 15.89 27.44
C ASN A 3 19.74 15.75 27.21
N LYS A 4 19.08 16.77 26.60
CA LYS A 4 17.67 16.70 26.22
C LYS A 4 17.48 15.55 25.25
N LYS A 5 16.95 14.43 25.76
CA LYS A 5 16.57 13.28 24.93
C LYS A 5 15.76 13.76 23.73
N SER A 6 16.13 13.35 22.52
CA SER A 6 15.41 13.71 21.29
C SER A 6 13.95 13.25 21.40
N ARG A 7 13.00 14.19 21.26
CA ARG A 7 11.57 13.90 21.29
C ARG A 7 11.10 13.59 19.88
N LEU A 8 10.10 12.72 19.74
CA LEU A 8 9.65 12.23 18.44
C LEU A 8 9.10 13.34 17.52
N LEU A 9 8.36 14.30 18.10
CA LEU A 9 7.59 15.33 17.38
C LEU A 9 7.96 16.77 17.80
N VAL A 10 9.02 16.94 18.57
CA VAL A 10 9.51 18.25 19.00
C VAL A 10 11.02 18.29 18.77
N THR A 11 11.48 19.33 18.07
CA THR A 11 12.94 19.52 17.83
C THR A 11 13.66 19.87 19.13
N ARG A 12 14.99 19.75 19.12
CA ARG A 12 15.85 20.22 20.22
C ARG A 12 15.71 21.73 20.47
N GLU A 13 15.32 22.47 19.45
CA GLU A 13 15.05 23.91 19.48
C GLU A 13 13.64 24.27 19.99
N GLY A 14 12.81 23.25 20.31
CA GLY A 14 11.46 23.44 20.87
C GLY A 14 10.35 23.60 19.84
N VAL A 15 10.63 23.47 18.53
CA VAL A 15 9.57 23.53 17.50
C VAL A 15 8.72 22.27 17.55
N SER A 16 7.38 22.46 17.70
CA SER A 16 6.43 21.36 17.76
C SER A 16 5.85 21.05 16.37
N TYR A 17 5.92 19.77 15.99
CA TYR A 17 5.33 19.24 14.76
C TYR A 17 4.09 18.37 15.01
N VAL A 18 3.53 18.40 16.21
CA VAL A 18 2.39 17.51 16.61
C VAL A 18 1.19 17.68 15.70
N LEU A 19 0.72 18.92 15.49
CA LEU A 19 -0.47 19.18 14.66
C LEU A 19 -0.22 18.85 13.18
N PRO A 20 0.86 19.32 12.53
CA PRO A 20 1.19 18.89 11.17
C PRO A 20 1.33 17.37 11.02
N PHE A 21 1.92 16.70 12.01
CA PHE A 21 2.05 15.24 12.03
C PHE A 21 0.69 14.55 12.04
N ILE A 22 -0.25 14.98 12.90
CA ILE A 22 -1.61 14.40 12.98
C ILE A 22 -2.32 14.55 11.62
N VAL A 23 -2.32 15.75 11.04
CA VAL A 23 -3.02 16.03 9.77
C VAL A 23 -2.44 15.19 8.62
N VAL A 24 -1.11 15.10 8.52
CA VAL A 24 -0.46 14.28 7.49
C VAL A 24 -0.69 12.80 7.74
N THR A 25 -0.74 12.37 9.01
CA THR A 25 -1.02 10.98 9.37
C THR A 25 -2.43 10.54 8.94
N CYS A 26 -3.43 11.43 8.98
CA CYS A 26 -4.76 11.13 8.43
C CYS A 26 -4.73 10.78 6.93
N CYS A 27 -3.80 11.36 6.15
CA CYS A 27 -3.62 11.01 4.75
C CYS A 27 -3.22 9.54 4.56
N PHE A 28 -2.42 8.97 5.48
CA PHE A 28 -2.04 7.54 5.43
C PHE A 28 -3.23 6.61 5.67
N ALA A 29 -4.16 6.99 6.56
CA ALA A 29 -5.38 6.23 6.77
C ALA A 29 -6.29 6.26 5.53
N LEU A 30 -6.50 7.44 4.94
CA LEU A 30 -7.28 7.59 3.70
C LEU A 30 -6.69 6.80 2.53
N TRP A 31 -5.40 6.74 2.46
CA TRP A 31 -4.67 5.98 1.46
C TRP A 31 -4.82 4.46 1.64
N GLY A 32 -4.64 3.92 2.86
CA GLY A 32 -4.92 2.52 3.14
C GLY A 32 -6.37 2.15 2.80
N PHE A 33 -7.32 3.02 3.14
CA PHE A 33 -8.73 2.86 2.80
C PHE A 33 -8.96 2.71 1.28
N ALA A 34 -8.33 3.59 0.47
CA ALA A 34 -8.47 3.55 -0.99
C ALA A 34 -7.91 2.27 -1.60
N ASN A 35 -6.78 1.75 -1.08
CA ASN A 35 -6.19 0.51 -1.56
C ASN A 35 -7.14 -0.67 -1.38
N ASP A 36 -7.70 -0.83 -0.19
CA ASP A 36 -8.42 -2.05 0.15
C ASP A 36 -9.91 -2.02 -0.21
N ILE A 37 -10.51 -0.83 -0.36
CA ILE A 37 -11.84 -0.74 -0.97
C ILE A 37 -11.81 -1.07 -2.48
N THR A 38 -10.66 -0.87 -3.15
CA THR A 38 -10.48 -1.10 -4.59
C THR A 38 -10.30 -2.58 -4.94
N ASN A 39 -9.68 -3.38 -4.07
CA ASN A 39 -9.39 -4.78 -4.36
C ASN A 39 -10.60 -5.63 -4.78
N PRO A 40 -11.76 -5.59 -4.08
CA PRO A 40 -12.94 -6.36 -4.49
C PRO A 40 -13.63 -5.79 -5.74
N MET A 41 -13.26 -4.59 -6.21
CA MET A 41 -13.90 -3.95 -7.35
C MET A 41 -13.65 -4.68 -8.66
N VAL A 42 -12.54 -5.41 -8.81
CA VAL A 42 -12.27 -6.24 -9.99
C VAL A 42 -13.43 -7.20 -10.24
N LYS A 43 -13.83 -7.97 -9.23
CA LYS A 43 -14.97 -8.90 -9.33
C LYS A 43 -16.31 -8.16 -9.49
N ALA A 44 -16.49 -7.04 -8.78
CA ALA A 44 -17.72 -6.26 -8.86
C ALA A 44 -17.96 -5.73 -10.27
N PHE A 45 -16.97 -5.10 -10.89
CA PHE A 45 -17.08 -4.58 -12.26
C PHE A 45 -17.24 -5.69 -13.29
N SER A 46 -16.54 -6.83 -13.15
CA SER A 46 -16.73 -7.97 -14.06
C SER A 46 -18.18 -8.45 -14.07
N LYS A 47 -18.86 -8.51 -12.90
CA LYS A 47 -20.28 -8.84 -12.81
C LYS A 47 -21.19 -7.75 -13.35
N ILE A 48 -20.94 -6.47 -12.98
CA ILE A 48 -21.80 -5.33 -13.33
C ILE A 48 -21.82 -5.10 -14.84
N PHE A 49 -20.67 -5.26 -15.51
CA PHE A 49 -20.53 -4.99 -16.94
C PHE A 49 -20.51 -6.26 -17.83
N ARG A 50 -20.79 -7.45 -17.28
CA ARG A 50 -20.72 -8.74 -18.01
C ARG A 50 -19.37 -8.92 -18.73
N MET A 51 -18.28 -8.58 -18.07
CA MET A 51 -16.92 -8.66 -18.62
C MET A 51 -16.18 -9.89 -18.09
N SER A 52 -15.12 -10.28 -18.78
CA SER A 52 -14.19 -11.26 -18.26
C SER A 52 -13.51 -10.76 -16.96
N VAL A 53 -13.03 -11.67 -16.13
CA VAL A 53 -12.24 -11.30 -14.94
C VAL A 53 -10.96 -10.57 -15.36
N THR A 54 -10.38 -10.96 -16.50
CA THR A 54 -9.20 -10.31 -17.09
C THR A 54 -9.48 -8.84 -17.42
N ASP A 55 -10.62 -8.51 -18.03
CA ASP A 55 -11.00 -7.11 -18.31
C ASP A 55 -11.20 -6.34 -16.99
N GLY A 56 -11.78 -6.98 -15.97
CA GLY A 56 -11.91 -6.40 -14.63
C GLY A 56 -10.57 -6.01 -13.99
N THR A 57 -9.47 -6.70 -14.33
CA THR A 57 -8.13 -6.35 -13.83
C THR A 57 -7.62 -5.02 -14.35
N LEU A 58 -8.20 -4.43 -15.39
CA LEU A 58 -7.88 -3.09 -15.86
C LEU A 58 -8.05 -2.03 -14.76
N VAL A 59 -8.91 -2.28 -13.77
CA VAL A 59 -8.99 -1.43 -12.56
C VAL A 59 -7.64 -1.37 -11.85
N GLN A 60 -6.96 -2.51 -11.69
CA GLN A 60 -5.64 -2.55 -11.06
C GLN A 60 -4.57 -1.89 -11.94
N VAL A 61 -4.67 -2.07 -13.26
CA VAL A 61 -3.77 -1.39 -14.22
C VAL A 61 -3.92 0.13 -14.12
N ALA A 62 -5.15 0.63 -14.07
CA ALA A 62 -5.42 2.06 -13.87
C ALA A 62 -4.88 2.55 -12.51
N PHE A 63 -5.10 1.76 -11.46
CA PHE A 63 -4.66 2.06 -10.11
C PHE A 63 -3.11 2.14 -10.00
N TYR A 64 -2.39 1.09 -10.37
CA TYR A 64 -0.92 1.08 -10.29
C TYR A 64 -0.27 1.97 -11.35
N GLY A 65 -0.92 2.15 -12.51
CA GLY A 65 -0.49 3.07 -13.56
C GLY A 65 -0.47 4.52 -13.08
N GLY A 66 -1.47 4.96 -12.32
CA GLY A 66 -1.50 6.29 -11.70
C GLY A 66 -0.33 6.51 -10.74
N TYR A 67 -0.01 5.50 -9.92
CA TYR A 67 1.16 5.55 -9.03
C TYR A 67 2.46 5.73 -9.81
N PHE A 68 2.69 4.89 -10.80
CA PHE A 68 3.92 4.91 -11.58
C PHE A 68 4.10 6.23 -12.35
N CYS A 69 3.05 6.64 -13.08
CA CYS A 69 3.12 7.83 -13.94
C CYS A 69 3.28 9.12 -13.14
N MET A 70 2.65 9.23 -11.96
CA MET A 70 2.58 10.49 -11.22
C MET A 70 3.71 10.68 -10.19
N ALA A 71 4.47 9.64 -9.82
CA ALA A 71 5.51 9.74 -8.80
C ALA A 71 6.60 10.79 -9.16
N LEU A 72 7.12 10.76 -10.38
CA LEU A 72 8.12 11.72 -10.84
C LEU A 72 7.56 13.15 -11.01
N PRO A 73 6.41 13.37 -11.69
CA PRO A 73 5.76 14.68 -11.73
C PRO A 73 5.50 15.27 -10.34
N ALA A 74 5.05 14.46 -9.38
CA ALA A 74 4.83 14.90 -8.00
C ALA A 74 6.14 15.37 -7.35
N ALA A 75 7.23 14.62 -7.48
CA ALA A 75 8.52 15.01 -6.94
C ALA A 75 9.03 16.33 -7.53
N MET A 76 8.90 16.50 -8.84
CA MET A 76 9.28 17.76 -9.52
C MET A 76 8.42 18.94 -9.05
N PHE A 77 7.12 18.71 -8.86
CA PHE A 77 6.20 19.73 -8.36
C PHE A 77 6.57 20.17 -6.93
N ILE A 78 6.78 19.22 -6.01
CA ILE A 78 7.11 19.50 -4.60
C ILE A 78 8.41 20.30 -4.51
N ARG A 79 9.39 19.93 -5.32
CA ARG A 79 10.69 20.57 -5.37
C ARG A 79 10.61 22.05 -5.76
N ARG A 80 9.66 22.41 -6.64
CA ARG A 80 9.43 23.80 -7.08
C ARG A 80 8.56 24.60 -6.13
N HIS A 81 7.67 23.96 -5.40
CA HIS A 81 6.67 24.61 -4.56
C HIS A 81 6.93 24.37 -3.07
N SER A 82 6.26 23.39 -2.48
CA SER A 82 6.40 23.03 -1.07
C SER A 82 5.74 21.69 -0.78
N PHE A 83 6.06 21.07 0.36
CA PHE A 83 5.37 19.89 0.84
C PHE A 83 3.87 20.14 1.08
N LYS A 84 3.50 21.32 1.63
CA LYS A 84 2.08 21.67 1.80
C LYS A 84 1.34 21.69 0.46
N SER A 85 1.91 22.35 -0.56
CA SER A 85 1.33 22.38 -1.90
C SER A 85 1.19 20.97 -2.51
N GLY A 86 2.20 20.10 -2.31
CA GLY A 86 2.15 18.70 -2.76
C GLY A 86 1.02 17.92 -2.12
N ILE A 87 0.83 18.04 -0.79
CA ILE A 87 -0.27 17.36 -0.08
C ILE A 87 -1.63 17.92 -0.52
N VAL A 88 -1.75 19.24 -0.67
CA VAL A 88 -2.99 19.89 -1.17
C VAL A 88 -3.32 19.40 -2.58
N THR A 89 -2.36 19.38 -3.50
CA THR A 89 -2.55 18.86 -4.86
C THR A 89 -2.96 17.38 -4.85
N GLY A 90 -2.28 16.57 -4.02
CA GLY A 90 -2.60 15.15 -3.87
C GLY A 90 -4.03 14.92 -3.37
N LEU A 91 -4.45 15.63 -2.31
CA LEU A 91 -5.84 15.52 -1.80
C LEU A 91 -6.86 16.05 -2.82
N THR A 92 -6.53 17.09 -3.58
CA THR A 92 -7.42 17.62 -4.63
C THR A 92 -7.61 16.61 -5.75
N LEU A 93 -6.54 16.01 -6.26
CA LEU A 93 -6.62 14.97 -7.29
C LEU A 93 -7.36 13.73 -6.76
N TYR A 94 -7.11 13.35 -5.51
CA TYR A 94 -7.81 12.24 -4.87
C TYR A 94 -9.30 12.51 -4.77
N ALA A 95 -9.71 13.69 -4.26
CA ALA A 95 -11.11 14.10 -4.19
C ALA A 95 -11.77 14.12 -5.58
N LEU A 96 -11.08 14.69 -6.58
CA LEU A 96 -11.55 14.74 -7.97
C LEU A 96 -11.76 13.34 -8.53
N GLY A 97 -10.79 12.44 -8.38
CA GLY A 97 -10.90 11.06 -8.84
C GLY A 97 -12.08 10.34 -8.22
N VAL A 98 -12.29 10.50 -6.90
CA VAL A 98 -13.44 9.90 -6.20
C VAL A 98 -14.77 10.52 -6.64
N LEU A 99 -14.84 11.84 -6.83
CA LEU A 99 -16.05 12.53 -7.32
C LEU A 99 -16.43 12.10 -8.75
N LEU A 100 -15.46 11.75 -9.60
CA LEU A 100 -15.70 11.28 -10.96
C LEU A 100 -16.48 9.95 -11.02
N PHE A 101 -16.56 9.20 -9.93
CA PHE A 101 -17.44 8.02 -9.86
C PHE A 101 -18.91 8.37 -10.03
N ILE A 102 -19.33 9.59 -9.63
CA ILE A 102 -20.74 10.04 -9.77
C ILE A 102 -21.13 10.19 -11.25
N PRO A 103 -20.44 10.99 -12.09
CA PRO A 103 -20.75 11.07 -13.51
C PRO A 103 -20.44 9.76 -14.25
N ALA A 104 -19.45 8.97 -13.83
CA ALA A 104 -19.16 7.66 -14.42
C ALA A 104 -20.36 6.70 -14.29
N LYS A 105 -21.05 6.72 -13.14
CA LYS A 105 -22.32 6.00 -12.97
C LYS A 105 -23.39 6.46 -13.95
N ALA A 106 -23.55 7.77 -14.16
CA ALA A 106 -24.55 8.32 -15.08
C ALA A 106 -24.28 7.90 -16.53
N ILE A 107 -23.01 7.81 -16.95
CA ILE A 107 -22.60 7.33 -18.26
C ILE A 107 -22.86 5.81 -18.40
N GLY A 108 -22.77 5.05 -17.30
CA GLY A 108 -23.08 3.62 -17.26
C GLY A 108 -22.13 2.73 -18.05
N SER A 109 -20.91 3.18 -18.36
CA SER A 109 -19.87 2.40 -19.04
C SER A 109 -18.64 2.22 -18.16
N PHE A 110 -17.76 1.27 -18.48
CA PHE A 110 -16.62 0.91 -17.63
C PHE A 110 -15.46 1.90 -17.72
N ALA A 111 -15.19 2.44 -18.91
CA ALA A 111 -14.03 3.30 -19.16
C ALA A 111 -13.97 4.56 -18.26
N PRO A 112 -15.07 5.29 -17.98
CA PRO A 112 -15.03 6.43 -17.04
C PRO A 112 -14.60 6.05 -15.63
N PHE A 113 -14.92 4.83 -15.16
CA PHE A 113 -14.43 4.36 -13.86
C PHE A 113 -12.92 4.13 -13.86
N LEU A 114 -12.34 3.63 -14.96
CA LEU A 114 -10.88 3.50 -15.10
C LEU A 114 -10.19 4.86 -15.04
N VAL A 115 -10.75 5.87 -15.70
CA VAL A 115 -10.23 7.26 -15.64
C VAL A 115 -10.34 7.79 -14.21
N ALA A 116 -11.46 7.57 -13.53
CA ALA A 116 -11.67 7.98 -12.16
C ALA A 116 -10.62 7.33 -11.22
N TYR A 117 -10.39 6.01 -11.34
CA TYR A 117 -9.33 5.31 -10.60
C TYR A 117 -7.94 5.84 -10.91
N PHE A 118 -7.62 6.08 -12.17
CA PHE A 118 -6.32 6.64 -12.56
C PHE A 118 -6.08 8.01 -11.92
N ILE A 119 -7.06 8.93 -11.96
CA ILE A 119 -6.94 10.25 -11.36
C ILE A 119 -6.86 10.16 -9.83
N LEU A 120 -7.68 9.30 -9.22
CA LEU A 120 -7.63 9.02 -7.79
C LEU A 120 -6.21 8.61 -7.37
N THR A 121 -5.61 7.66 -8.06
CA THR A 121 -4.28 7.14 -7.74
C THR A 121 -3.15 8.09 -8.09
N CYS A 122 -3.33 8.96 -9.09
CA CYS A 122 -2.46 10.11 -9.28
C CYS A 122 -2.40 10.98 -8.00
N GLY A 123 -3.56 11.22 -7.37
CA GLY A 123 -3.64 11.93 -6.08
C GLY A 123 -2.92 11.18 -4.96
N LEU A 124 -3.12 9.87 -4.85
CA LEU A 124 -2.43 9.03 -3.86
C LEU A 124 -0.91 9.04 -4.07
N SER A 125 -0.44 8.96 -5.30
CA SER A 125 0.98 9.04 -5.64
C SER A 125 1.60 10.37 -5.21
N PHE A 126 0.88 11.49 -5.41
CA PHE A 126 1.27 12.81 -4.91
C PHE A 126 1.38 12.82 -3.39
N LEU A 127 0.39 12.27 -2.69
CA LEU A 127 0.39 12.19 -1.22
C LEU A 127 1.58 11.36 -0.71
N GLU A 128 1.83 10.20 -1.28
CA GLU A 128 2.93 9.33 -0.88
C GLU A 128 4.29 9.96 -1.12
N THR A 129 4.48 10.51 -2.31
CA THR A 129 5.74 11.15 -2.69
C THR A 129 6.02 12.37 -1.81
N THR A 130 4.98 13.00 -1.26
CA THR A 130 5.07 14.22 -0.44
C THR A 130 5.13 13.94 1.05
N ALA A 131 4.17 13.14 1.57
CA ALA A 131 3.99 12.94 3.00
C ALA A 131 5.13 12.16 3.64
N ASN A 132 5.63 11.11 2.97
CA ASN A 132 6.72 10.29 3.50
C ASN A 132 8.01 11.11 3.76
N PRO A 133 8.58 11.82 2.77
CA PRO A 133 9.77 12.63 3.03
C PRO A 133 9.48 13.79 3.98
N TYR A 134 8.29 14.39 3.95
CA TYR A 134 7.93 15.45 4.88
C TYR A 134 7.96 14.96 6.33
N ILE A 135 7.39 13.78 6.62
CA ILE A 135 7.46 13.15 7.95
C ILE A 135 8.91 12.86 8.38
N LEU A 136 9.77 12.40 7.47
CA LEU A 136 11.19 12.17 7.76
C LEU A 136 11.93 13.46 8.11
N LEU A 137 11.56 14.56 7.46
CA LEU A 137 12.19 15.87 7.65
C LEU A 137 11.65 16.64 8.87
N MET A 138 10.50 16.25 9.43
CA MET A 138 10.00 16.80 10.69
C MET A 138 10.91 16.41 11.85
N GLY A 139 11.46 17.38 12.57
CA GLY A 139 12.24 17.12 13.79
C GLY A 139 13.59 16.41 13.59
N ASP A 140 14.09 15.77 14.64
CA ASP A 140 15.44 15.21 14.69
C ASP A 140 15.64 13.99 13.78
N ARG A 141 16.85 13.89 13.20
CA ARG A 141 17.25 12.80 12.30
C ARG A 141 17.23 11.44 12.97
N GLU A 142 17.63 11.37 14.23
CA GLU A 142 17.73 10.12 14.99
C GLU A 142 16.38 9.40 15.14
N THR A 143 15.27 10.15 15.18
CA THR A 143 13.91 9.61 15.33
C THR A 143 13.13 9.54 14.02
N ALA A 144 13.73 9.93 12.89
CA ALA A 144 13.05 10.08 11.60
C ALA A 144 12.34 8.78 11.13
N THR A 145 13.05 7.65 11.08
CA THR A 145 12.49 6.36 10.66
C THR A 145 11.39 5.88 11.60
N ARG A 146 11.56 6.07 12.91
CA ARG A 146 10.54 5.70 13.90
C ARG A 146 9.29 6.57 13.75
N ARG A 147 9.46 7.86 13.47
CA ARG A 147 8.37 8.81 13.22
C ARG A 147 7.59 8.43 11.96
N LEU A 148 8.28 8.03 10.88
CA LEU A 148 7.63 7.54 9.67
C LEU A 148 6.86 6.24 9.93
N ASN A 149 7.43 5.29 10.68
CA ASN A 149 6.74 4.06 11.09
C ASN A 149 5.45 4.37 11.87
N LEU A 150 5.49 5.36 12.79
CA LEU A 150 4.31 5.78 13.54
C LEU A 150 3.23 6.37 12.61
N ALA A 151 3.58 7.27 11.70
CA ALA A 151 2.63 7.85 10.76
C ALA A 151 2.00 6.77 9.87
N GLN A 152 2.82 5.88 9.35
CA GLN A 152 2.37 4.78 8.49
C GLN A 152 1.61 3.66 9.24
N SER A 153 1.58 3.66 10.57
CA SER A 153 0.74 2.71 11.34
C SER A 153 -0.77 2.95 11.13
N PHE A 154 -1.13 4.13 10.68
CA PHE A 154 -2.52 4.47 10.37
C PHE A 154 -2.98 3.97 9.00
N ASN A 155 -2.05 3.62 8.10
CA ASN A 155 -2.40 3.05 6.81
C ASN A 155 -3.16 1.71 6.94
N PRO A 156 -2.68 0.67 7.66
CA PRO A 156 -3.44 -0.57 7.83
C PRO A 156 -4.74 -0.40 8.62
N ILE A 157 -4.86 0.63 9.46
CA ILE A 157 -6.15 0.96 10.10
C ILE A 157 -7.15 1.42 9.03
N GLY A 158 -6.71 2.28 8.11
CA GLY A 158 -7.50 2.68 6.95
C GLY A 158 -7.84 1.50 6.04
N SER A 159 -6.89 0.60 5.78
CA SER A 159 -7.07 -0.63 5.02
C SER A 159 -8.17 -1.52 5.62
N LEU A 160 -8.14 -1.78 6.92
CA LEU A 160 -9.18 -2.55 7.61
C LEU A 160 -10.56 -1.87 7.48
N ALA A 161 -10.62 -0.55 7.64
CA ALA A 161 -11.87 0.19 7.44
C ALA A 161 -12.37 0.08 5.99
N GLY A 162 -11.49 0.17 4.99
CA GLY A 162 -11.80 -0.02 3.57
C GLY A 162 -12.37 -1.41 3.29
N MET A 163 -11.76 -2.47 3.84
CA MET A 163 -12.23 -3.85 3.71
C MET A 163 -13.62 -4.03 4.33
N VAL A 164 -13.85 -3.48 5.54
CA VAL A 164 -15.16 -3.55 6.21
C VAL A 164 -16.23 -2.83 5.38
N VAL A 165 -15.93 -1.66 4.84
CA VAL A 165 -16.85 -0.92 3.96
C VAL A 165 -17.12 -1.70 2.68
N ALA A 166 -16.08 -2.25 2.03
CA ALA A 166 -16.25 -3.06 0.83
C ALA A 166 -17.14 -4.29 1.07
N MET A 167 -16.95 -5.00 2.19
CA MET A 167 -17.76 -6.18 2.52
C MET A 167 -19.22 -5.83 2.82
N HIS A 168 -19.46 -4.86 3.71
CA HIS A 168 -20.81 -4.62 4.25
C HIS A 168 -21.63 -3.66 3.40
N PHE A 169 -21.00 -2.69 2.75
CA PHE A 169 -21.72 -1.65 1.99
C PHE A 169 -21.68 -1.87 0.47
N ILE A 170 -20.73 -2.66 -0.04
CA ILE A 170 -20.66 -2.97 -1.46
C ILE A 170 -21.05 -4.42 -1.69
N GLN A 171 -20.21 -5.39 -1.30
CA GLN A 171 -20.42 -6.80 -1.62
C GLN A 171 -21.74 -7.37 -1.10
N ALA A 172 -22.13 -7.03 0.13
CA ALA A 172 -23.39 -7.50 0.75
C ALA A 172 -24.66 -6.89 0.12
N ARG A 173 -24.53 -5.77 -0.59
CA ARG A 173 -25.68 -5.07 -1.20
C ARG A 173 -25.74 -5.21 -2.73
N LEU A 174 -24.68 -5.70 -3.38
CA LEU A 174 -24.72 -6.04 -4.78
C LEU A 174 -25.67 -7.20 -5.01
N SER A 175 -26.32 -7.20 -6.19
CA SER A 175 -27.18 -8.30 -6.58
C SER A 175 -26.47 -9.65 -6.46
N PRO A 176 -27.12 -10.67 -5.87
CA PRO A 176 -26.56 -12.01 -5.72
C PRO A 176 -26.41 -12.75 -7.04
N LEU A 177 -27.06 -12.28 -8.12
CA LEU A 177 -27.00 -12.93 -9.43
C LEU A 177 -25.55 -13.02 -9.92
N ASP A 178 -25.15 -14.22 -10.29
CA ASP A 178 -23.85 -14.47 -10.90
C ASP A 178 -23.77 -14.03 -12.36
N THR A 179 -22.61 -14.14 -12.99
CA THR A 179 -22.40 -13.71 -14.37
C THR A 179 -23.25 -14.49 -15.36
N ALA A 180 -23.48 -15.80 -15.13
CA ALA A 180 -24.29 -16.63 -16.01
C ALA A 180 -25.78 -16.26 -15.90
N GLN A 181 -26.28 -16.05 -14.68
CA GLN A 181 -27.65 -15.60 -14.44
C GLN A 181 -27.90 -14.20 -15.03
N ARG A 182 -26.93 -13.31 -14.97
CA ARG A 182 -27.01 -11.98 -15.60
C ARG A 182 -27.03 -12.06 -17.14
N ALA A 183 -26.38 -13.07 -17.73
CA ALA A 183 -26.31 -13.24 -19.18
C ALA A 183 -27.66 -13.57 -19.82
N VAL A 184 -28.58 -14.17 -19.06
CA VAL A 184 -29.94 -14.54 -19.57
C VAL A 184 -30.99 -13.46 -19.31
N LEU A 185 -30.66 -12.35 -18.63
CA LEU A 185 -31.59 -11.22 -18.46
C LEU A 185 -31.79 -10.49 -19.80
N ASP A 186 -32.99 -9.98 -20.02
CA ASP A 186 -33.22 -9.05 -21.11
C ASP A 186 -32.47 -7.71 -20.89
N ASP A 187 -32.33 -6.93 -21.97
CA ASP A 187 -31.54 -5.70 -21.93
C ASP A 187 -32.11 -4.67 -20.94
N ALA A 188 -33.42 -4.59 -20.77
CA ALA A 188 -34.06 -3.64 -19.86
C ALA A 188 -33.85 -4.06 -18.41
N GLN A 189 -34.00 -5.35 -18.11
CA GLN A 189 -33.75 -5.91 -16.78
C GLN A 189 -32.28 -5.79 -16.39
N PHE A 190 -31.40 -6.09 -17.36
CA PHE A 190 -29.93 -5.95 -17.12
C PHE A 190 -29.53 -4.50 -16.86
N GLU A 191 -30.05 -3.53 -17.65
CA GLU A 191 -29.70 -2.12 -17.45
C GLU A 191 -30.21 -1.60 -16.10
N ALA A 192 -31.42 -1.97 -15.69
CA ALA A 192 -31.98 -1.63 -14.38
C ALA A 192 -31.14 -2.21 -13.25
N LEU A 193 -30.71 -3.47 -13.35
CA LEU A 193 -29.87 -4.15 -12.41
C LEU A 193 -28.47 -3.48 -12.32
N LYS A 194 -27.88 -3.18 -13.49
CA LYS A 194 -26.58 -2.49 -13.59
C LYS A 194 -26.62 -1.13 -12.90
N GLN A 195 -27.65 -0.33 -13.13
CA GLN A 195 -27.81 0.98 -12.50
C GLN A 195 -28.00 0.88 -10.99
N SER A 196 -28.74 -0.14 -10.52
CA SER A 196 -28.86 -0.44 -9.09
C SER A 196 -27.50 -0.77 -8.47
N ASP A 197 -26.76 -1.71 -9.06
CA ASP A 197 -25.45 -2.14 -8.58
C ASP A 197 -24.42 -1.00 -8.62
N LEU A 198 -24.41 -0.18 -9.68
CA LEU A 198 -23.56 1.01 -9.77
C LEU A 198 -23.91 2.03 -8.68
N SER A 199 -25.19 2.14 -8.31
CA SER A 199 -25.61 3.02 -7.20
C SER A 199 -25.03 2.56 -5.87
N VAL A 200 -25.07 1.26 -5.59
CA VAL A 200 -24.45 0.66 -4.41
C VAL A 200 -22.93 0.90 -4.38
N LEU A 201 -22.28 0.69 -5.52
CA LEU A 201 -20.83 0.84 -5.64
C LEU A 201 -20.38 2.29 -5.42
N VAL A 202 -21.08 3.29 -5.95
CA VAL A 202 -20.67 4.69 -5.91
C VAL A 202 -20.90 5.34 -4.54
N GLN A 203 -21.88 4.88 -3.75
CA GLN A 203 -22.18 5.47 -2.43
C GLN A 203 -20.98 5.59 -1.47
N PRO A 204 -20.17 4.55 -1.21
CA PRO A 204 -19.02 4.67 -0.33
C PRO A 204 -17.96 5.65 -0.85
N TYR A 205 -17.78 5.74 -2.18
CA TYR A 205 -16.85 6.70 -2.78
C TYR A 205 -17.37 8.14 -2.63
N ALA A 206 -18.66 8.36 -2.80
CA ALA A 206 -19.25 9.69 -2.56
C ALA A 206 -19.06 10.14 -1.10
N LEU A 207 -19.25 9.24 -0.11
CA LEU A 207 -18.97 9.52 1.29
C LEU A 207 -17.49 9.79 1.53
N LEU A 208 -16.61 9.01 0.91
CA LEU A 208 -15.16 9.19 1.00
C LEU A 208 -14.74 10.57 0.48
N SER A 209 -15.38 11.08 -0.60
CA SER A 209 -15.09 12.42 -1.11
C SER A 209 -15.33 13.52 -0.08
N VAL A 210 -16.39 13.41 0.72
CA VAL A 210 -16.69 14.35 1.81
C VAL A 210 -15.57 14.35 2.85
N VAL A 211 -15.09 13.17 3.24
CA VAL A 211 -13.99 13.03 4.22
C VAL A 211 -12.70 13.62 3.67
N ILE A 212 -12.37 13.37 2.39
CA ILE A 212 -11.17 13.92 1.75
C ILE A 212 -11.25 15.44 1.67
N ILE A 213 -12.41 16.00 1.27
CA ILE A 213 -12.61 17.45 1.17
C ILE A 213 -12.53 18.09 2.56
N ALA A 214 -13.12 17.48 3.59
CA ALA A 214 -13.00 17.96 4.96
C ALA A 214 -11.52 18.00 5.42
N LEU A 215 -10.75 16.95 5.15
CA LEU A 215 -9.33 16.94 5.47
C LEU A 215 -8.55 17.98 4.66
N LEU A 216 -8.89 18.19 3.39
CA LEU A 216 -8.31 19.22 2.54
C LEU A 216 -8.55 20.64 3.13
N VAL A 217 -9.77 20.92 3.57
CA VAL A 217 -10.11 22.19 4.22
C VAL A 217 -9.31 22.37 5.50
N VAL A 218 -9.25 21.36 6.37
CA VAL A 218 -8.42 21.41 7.58
C VAL A 218 -6.96 21.68 7.24
N LEU A 219 -6.41 21.00 6.22
CA LEU A 219 -5.03 21.20 5.80
C LEU A 219 -4.75 22.62 5.28
N LEU A 220 -5.70 23.24 4.58
CA LEU A 220 -5.57 24.63 4.10
C LEU A 220 -5.51 25.61 5.27
N LEU A 221 -6.30 25.37 6.33
CA LEU A 221 -6.36 26.23 7.52
C LEU A 221 -5.14 26.05 8.45
N VAL A 222 -4.58 24.83 8.51
CA VAL A 222 -3.42 24.52 9.37
C VAL A 222 -2.14 25.13 8.79
N ARG A 223 -1.40 25.85 9.63
CA ARG A 223 -0.05 26.33 9.31
C ARG A 223 0.93 25.17 9.39
N ILE A 224 1.35 24.67 8.25
CA ILE A 224 2.39 23.64 8.16
C ILE A 224 3.75 24.35 8.14
N PRO A 225 4.65 24.07 9.12
CA PRO A 225 5.99 24.64 9.14
C PRO A 225 6.74 24.29 7.84
N ARG A 226 7.35 25.29 7.25
CA ARG A 226 8.23 25.06 6.09
C ARG A 226 9.48 24.34 6.61
N VAL A 227 9.75 23.17 6.11
CA VAL A 227 11.08 22.57 6.25
C VAL A 227 12.02 23.45 5.45
N GLN A 228 13.08 23.97 6.09
CA GLN A 228 14.05 24.86 5.43
C GLN A 228 14.74 24.11 4.30
N GLN A 229 14.29 24.35 3.09
CA GLN A 229 15.04 24.04 1.88
C GLN A 229 15.90 25.26 1.56
N THR A 230 17.18 25.06 1.39
CA THR A 230 18.04 26.15 0.90
C THR A 230 17.60 26.54 -0.52
N THR A 231 17.72 27.81 -0.86
CA THR A 231 17.38 28.33 -2.19
C THR A 231 18.10 27.54 -3.30
N ARG A 232 19.31 27.03 -2.99
CA ARG A 232 20.14 26.23 -3.89
C ARG A 232 19.55 24.84 -4.16
N GLU A 233 18.89 24.22 -3.18
CA GLU A 233 18.22 22.90 -3.33
C GLU A 233 16.97 23.03 -4.20
N ARG A 234 16.22 24.12 -4.07
CA ARG A 234 14.96 24.38 -4.78
C ARG A 234 15.12 24.48 -6.30
N TYR A 235 16.26 24.99 -6.76
CA TYR A 235 16.54 25.20 -8.19
C TYR A 235 17.62 24.26 -8.75
N ALA A 236 18.09 23.28 -7.97
CA ALA A 236 19.07 22.34 -8.47
C ALA A 236 18.46 21.50 -9.64
N PRO A 237 19.21 21.29 -10.74
CA PRO A 237 18.71 20.55 -11.88
C PRO A 237 18.29 19.11 -11.49
N PHE A 238 17.21 18.61 -12.12
CA PHE A 238 16.67 17.29 -11.82
C PHE A 238 17.65 16.15 -12.13
N LEU A 239 18.29 16.19 -13.29
CA LEU A 239 19.16 15.13 -13.78
C LEU A 239 20.40 14.89 -12.88
N PRO A 240 21.11 15.92 -12.38
CA PRO A 240 22.15 15.74 -11.38
C PRO A 240 21.67 15.13 -10.06
N ALA A 241 20.45 15.44 -9.62
CA ALA A 241 19.87 14.79 -8.42
C ALA A 241 19.69 13.28 -8.63
N VAL A 242 19.14 12.88 -9.78
CA VAL A 242 19.01 11.48 -10.18
C VAL A 242 20.37 10.79 -10.21
N LYS A 243 21.40 11.40 -10.82
CA LYS A 243 22.76 10.85 -10.85
C LYS A 243 23.34 10.66 -9.44
N ARG A 244 23.18 11.64 -8.53
CA ARG A 244 23.62 11.51 -7.13
C ARG A 244 22.90 10.38 -6.40
N LEU A 245 21.59 10.25 -6.61
CA LEU A 245 20.78 9.18 -6.02
C LEU A 245 21.24 7.81 -6.48
N PHE A 246 21.44 7.61 -7.79
CA PHE A 246 21.94 6.34 -8.33
C PHE A 246 23.38 6.03 -7.94
N ALA A 247 24.22 7.04 -7.69
CA ALA A 247 25.57 6.87 -7.13
C ALA A 247 25.55 6.48 -5.66
N ASN A 248 24.49 6.82 -4.92
CA ASN A 248 24.34 6.49 -3.49
C ASN A 248 23.96 5.03 -3.32
N LYS A 249 24.90 4.17 -2.92
CA LYS A 249 24.65 2.73 -2.73
C LYS A 249 23.50 2.41 -1.75
N PRO A 250 23.42 3.02 -0.54
CA PRO A 250 22.32 2.80 0.38
C PRO A 250 20.95 3.11 -0.23
N TYR A 251 20.83 4.19 -0.99
CA TYR A 251 19.59 4.56 -1.66
C TYR A 251 19.22 3.56 -2.77
N ARG A 252 20.15 3.29 -3.69
CA ARG A 252 19.92 2.35 -4.78
C ARG A 252 19.52 0.97 -4.31
N ASN A 253 20.24 0.43 -3.31
CA ASN A 253 19.90 -0.85 -2.69
C ASN A 253 18.56 -0.78 -1.95
N GLY A 254 18.19 0.38 -1.39
CA GLY A 254 16.90 0.63 -0.78
C GLY A 254 15.74 0.58 -1.79
N VAL A 255 15.92 1.16 -2.98
CA VAL A 255 14.91 1.07 -4.07
C VAL A 255 14.71 -0.38 -4.50
N VAL A 256 15.79 -1.15 -4.66
CA VAL A 256 15.72 -2.59 -4.98
C VAL A 256 15.03 -3.35 -3.85
N ALA A 257 15.42 -3.13 -2.60
CA ALA A 257 14.80 -3.78 -1.45
C ALA A 257 13.30 -3.44 -1.33
N GLN A 258 12.92 -2.20 -1.66
CA GLN A 258 11.51 -1.76 -1.65
C GLN A 258 10.69 -2.49 -2.72
N PHE A 259 11.24 -2.67 -3.94
CA PHE A 259 10.60 -3.42 -5.01
C PHE A 259 10.32 -4.87 -4.59
N PHE A 260 11.33 -5.55 -4.08
CA PHE A 260 11.18 -6.93 -3.60
C PHE A 260 10.30 -7.04 -2.36
N TYR A 261 10.38 -6.07 -1.44
CA TYR A 261 9.51 -6.07 -0.27
C TYR A 261 8.03 -5.94 -0.65
N VAL A 262 7.67 -4.95 -1.47
CA VAL A 262 6.28 -4.75 -1.88
C VAL A 262 5.78 -5.97 -2.66
N GLY A 263 6.62 -6.53 -3.51
CA GLY A 263 6.34 -7.80 -4.17
C GLY A 263 6.05 -8.93 -3.19
N ALA A 264 6.90 -9.15 -2.19
CA ALA A 264 6.68 -10.17 -1.16
C ALA A 264 5.39 -9.95 -0.37
N GLN A 265 5.09 -8.69 -0.04
CA GLN A 265 3.87 -8.34 0.70
C GLN A 265 2.62 -8.69 -0.10
N ILE A 266 2.54 -8.24 -1.34
CA ILE A 266 1.36 -8.46 -2.18
C ILE A 266 1.23 -9.95 -2.55
N THR A 267 2.33 -10.67 -2.84
CA THR A 267 2.28 -12.11 -3.11
C THR A 267 1.73 -12.88 -1.90
N CYS A 268 2.21 -12.61 -0.70
CA CYS A 268 1.71 -13.28 0.50
C CYS A 268 0.21 -13.02 0.72
N TRP A 269 -0.25 -11.78 0.56
CA TRP A 269 -1.65 -11.42 0.81
C TRP A 269 -2.60 -11.85 -0.29
N THR A 270 -2.16 -11.86 -1.55
CA THR A 270 -2.98 -12.31 -2.67
C THR A 270 -3.23 -13.82 -2.61
N PHE A 271 -2.22 -14.59 -2.28
CA PHE A 271 -2.30 -16.05 -2.38
C PHE A 271 -2.63 -16.77 -1.06
N ILE A 272 -2.79 -16.03 0.06
CA ILE A 272 -3.17 -16.64 1.35
C ILE A 272 -4.52 -17.37 1.28
N ILE A 273 -5.50 -16.81 0.56
CA ILE A 273 -6.84 -17.40 0.43
C ILE A 273 -6.74 -18.67 -0.42
N GLN A 274 -6.04 -18.62 -1.55
CA GLN A 274 -5.87 -19.77 -2.43
C GLN A 274 -5.12 -20.91 -1.74
N TYR A 275 -4.07 -20.57 -0.97
CA TYR A 275 -3.34 -21.53 -0.15
C TYR A 275 -4.25 -22.20 0.89
N GLY A 276 -4.96 -21.40 1.69
CA GLY A 276 -5.83 -21.89 2.75
C GLY A 276 -7.00 -22.71 2.19
N THR A 277 -7.63 -22.27 1.10
CA THR A 277 -8.72 -23.02 0.46
C THR A 277 -8.26 -24.43 0.07
N ARG A 278 -7.07 -24.58 -0.53
CA ARG A 278 -6.51 -25.89 -0.84
C ARG A 278 -6.25 -26.74 0.40
N VAL A 279 -5.69 -26.15 1.45
CA VAL A 279 -5.41 -26.84 2.71
C VAL A 279 -6.69 -27.40 3.33
N PHE A 280 -7.73 -26.56 3.44
CA PHE A 280 -8.98 -26.95 4.10
C PHE A 280 -9.85 -27.86 3.23
N MET A 281 -9.78 -27.76 1.90
CA MET A 281 -10.40 -28.74 1.00
C MET A 281 -9.74 -30.14 1.14
N ALA A 282 -8.41 -30.18 1.29
CA ALA A 282 -7.69 -31.44 1.54
C ALA A 282 -8.07 -32.07 2.89
N GLU A 283 -8.61 -31.31 3.84
CA GLU A 283 -9.15 -31.78 5.12
C GLU A 283 -10.65 -32.18 5.03
N GLY A 284 -11.25 -32.14 3.82
CA GLY A 284 -12.63 -32.57 3.58
C GLY A 284 -13.68 -31.47 3.68
N MET A 285 -13.29 -30.19 3.74
CA MET A 285 -14.25 -29.10 3.69
C MET A 285 -14.75 -28.86 2.25
N SER A 286 -15.99 -28.38 2.11
CA SER A 286 -16.46 -27.85 0.83
C SER A 286 -15.65 -26.61 0.43
N GLU A 287 -15.49 -26.35 -0.85
CA GLU A 287 -14.73 -25.22 -1.38
C GLU A 287 -15.20 -23.89 -0.76
N GLN A 288 -16.51 -23.68 -0.68
CA GLN A 288 -17.09 -22.46 -0.09
C GLN A 288 -16.75 -22.29 1.39
N ALA A 289 -16.82 -23.38 2.19
CA ALA A 289 -16.47 -23.32 3.60
C ALA A 289 -14.95 -23.08 3.80
N ALA A 290 -14.13 -23.70 2.96
CA ALA A 290 -12.68 -23.53 2.95
C ALA A 290 -12.27 -22.10 2.56
N GLU A 291 -12.93 -21.50 1.57
CA GLU A 291 -12.70 -20.11 1.17
C GLU A 291 -13.06 -19.14 2.30
N VAL A 292 -14.23 -19.30 2.92
CA VAL A 292 -14.66 -18.47 4.07
C VAL A 292 -13.68 -18.57 5.24
N LEU A 293 -13.21 -19.76 5.55
CA LEU A 293 -12.23 -19.96 6.63
C LEU A 293 -10.89 -19.32 6.28
N SER A 294 -10.42 -19.47 5.05
CA SER A 294 -9.19 -18.83 4.55
C SER A 294 -9.26 -17.32 4.61
N GLN A 295 -10.42 -16.73 4.30
CA GLN A 295 -10.68 -15.30 4.44
C GLN A 295 -10.54 -14.84 5.90
N ARG A 296 -11.01 -15.63 6.87
CA ARG A 296 -10.82 -15.31 8.31
C ARG A 296 -9.34 -15.28 8.69
N TYR A 297 -8.52 -16.21 8.18
CA TYR A 297 -7.08 -16.19 8.39
C TYR A 297 -6.41 -14.97 7.74
N ASN A 298 -6.88 -14.54 6.56
CA ASN A 298 -6.40 -13.31 5.91
C ASN A 298 -6.71 -12.07 6.76
N ILE A 299 -7.93 -11.96 7.30
CA ILE A 299 -8.29 -10.86 8.22
C ILE A 299 -7.40 -10.90 9.46
N MET A 300 -7.17 -12.08 10.03
CA MET A 300 -6.28 -12.24 11.20
C MET A 300 -4.85 -11.82 10.88
N ALA A 301 -4.34 -12.14 9.69
CA ALA A 301 -3.03 -11.71 9.20
C ALA A 301 -2.92 -10.18 9.12
N MET A 302 -3.96 -9.49 8.63
CA MET A 302 -4.02 -8.03 8.56
C MET A 302 -4.10 -7.38 9.93
N VAL A 303 -4.90 -7.94 10.85
CA VAL A 303 -4.96 -7.45 12.24
C VAL A 303 -3.59 -7.61 12.92
N LEU A 304 -2.95 -8.76 12.76
CA LEU A 304 -1.62 -9.02 13.32
C LEU A 304 -0.57 -8.08 12.73
N PHE A 305 -0.61 -7.82 11.42
CA PHE A 305 0.23 -6.83 10.76
C PHE A 305 0.06 -5.44 11.37
N CYS A 306 -1.19 -5.01 11.61
CA CYS A 306 -1.50 -3.72 12.23
C CYS A 306 -0.95 -3.63 13.67
N LEU A 307 -1.22 -4.63 14.50
CA LEU A 307 -0.75 -4.66 15.89
C LEU A 307 0.78 -4.67 15.98
N MET A 308 1.43 -5.49 15.16
CA MET A 308 2.89 -5.59 15.14
C MET A 308 3.57 -4.29 14.69
N ARG A 309 2.91 -3.40 13.96
CA ARG A 309 3.44 -2.05 13.69
C ARG A 309 3.72 -1.26 14.96
N PHE A 310 2.78 -1.26 15.90
CA PHE A 310 2.96 -0.54 17.17
C PHE A 310 4.04 -1.18 18.04
N VAL A 311 4.10 -2.51 18.07
CA VAL A 311 5.16 -3.26 18.76
C VAL A 311 6.53 -2.90 18.17
N ASN A 312 6.66 -2.88 16.85
CA ASN A 312 7.91 -2.53 16.16
C ASN A 312 8.36 -1.08 16.42
N ILE A 313 7.42 -0.13 16.49
CA ILE A 313 7.72 1.25 16.86
C ILE A 313 8.31 1.33 18.28
N TRP A 314 7.79 0.52 19.19
CA TRP A 314 8.33 0.42 20.55
C TRP A 314 9.72 -0.22 20.55
N LEU A 315 9.93 -1.32 19.84
CA LEU A 315 11.21 -2.00 19.69
C LEU A 315 12.30 -1.09 19.07
N MET A 316 11.94 -0.21 18.14
CA MET A 316 12.85 0.77 17.53
C MET A 316 13.40 1.82 18.52
N LYS A 317 12.93 1.85 19.78
CA LYS A 317 13.57 2.64 20.84
C LYS A 317 14.90 2.02 21.30
N TYR A 318 15.01 0.71 21.20
CA TYR A 318 16.10 -0.09 21.75
C TYR A 318 17.01 -0.67 20.68
N VAL A 319 16.46 -0.98 19.50
CA VAL A 319 17.16 -1.66 18.41
C VAL A 319 17.21 -0.76 17.17
N LYS A 320 18.36 -0.70 16.50
CA LYS A 320 18.51 0.04 15.24
C LYS A 320 17.52 -0.50 14.19
N PRO A 321 16.82 0.38 13.43
CA PRO A 321 15.80 -0.05 12.46
C PRO A 321 16.30 -1.10 11.45
N GLY A 322 17.53 -0.96 10.93
CA GLY A 322 18.12 -1.92 9.99
C GLY A 322 18.30 -3.32 10.58
N ARG A 323 18.76 -3.42 11.84
CA ARG A 323 18.90 -4.72 12.54
C ARG A 323 17.56 -5.37 12.79
N LEU A 324 16.57 -4.58 13.25
CA LEU A 324 15.22 -5.06 13.51
C LEU A 324 14.57 -5.59 12.23
N MET A 325 14.73 -4.86 11.13
CA MET A 325 14.23 -5.28 9.81
C MET A 325 14.90 -6.57 9.33
N ALA A 326 16.22 -6.70 9.46
CA ALA A 326 16.94 -7.91 9.09
C ALA A 326 16.50 -9.13 9.92
N PHE A 327 16.28 -8.95 11.23
CA PHE A 327 15.75 -9.99 12.10
C PHE A 327 14.37 -10.46 11.65
N PHE A 328 13.42 -9.55 11.44
CA PHE A 328 12.08 -9.92 11.00
C PHE A 328 12.04 -10.49 9.58
N ALA A 329 12.95 -10.07 8.69
CA ALA A 329 13.09 -10.67 7.37
C ALA A 329 13.60 -12.11 7.45
N ALA A 330 14.55 -12.41 8.35
CA ALA A 330 15.03 -13.76 8.61
C ALA A 330 13.90 -14.66 9.21
N VAL A 331 13.12 -14.12 10.15
CA VAL A 331 11.96 -14.84 10.70
C VAL A 331 10.91 -15.10 9.62
N ALA A 332 10.60 -14.12 8.77
CA ALA A 332 9.69 -14.30 7.64
C ALA A 332 10.16 -15.39 6.68
N LEU A 333 11.46 -15.44 6.39
CA LEU A 333 12.07 -16.49 5.57
C LEU A 333 11.89 -17.88 6.18
N LEU A 334 12.14 -18.04 7.49
CA LEU A 334 11.93 -19.29 8.21
C LEU A 334 10.46 -19.73 8.19
N LEU A 335 9.52 -18.79 8.39
CA LEU A 335 8.10 -19.06 8.32
C LEU A 335 7.68 -19.49 6.91
N LEU A 336 8.23 -18.86 5.86
CA LEU A 336 7.95 -19.27 4.48
C LEU A 336 8.53 -20.66 4.15
N CYS A 337 9.65 -21.04 4.73
CA CYS A 337 10.10 -22.44 4.67
C CYS A 337 9.04 -23.39 5.28
N GLY A 338 8.40 -23.01 6.38
CA GLY A 338 7.27 -23.75 6.94
C GLY A 338 6.08 -23.83 5.97
N VAL A 339 5.75 -22.75 5.26
CA VAL A 339 4.68 -22.74 4.23
C VAL A 339 5.00 -23.70 3.10
N VAL A 340 6.25 -23.73 2.61
CA VAL A 340 6.67 -24.52 1.45
C VAL A 340 6.79 -26.00 1.83
N PHE A 341 7.50 -26.34 2.91
CA PHE A 341 7.93 -27.70 3.21
C PHE A 341 7.03 -28.43 4.22
N VAL A 342 6.47 -27.74 5.21
CA VAL A 342 5.57 -28.37 6.19
C VAL A 342 4.14 -28.40 5.68
N GLY A 343 3.67 -27.29 5.13
CA GLY A 343 2.34 -27.17 4.53
C GLY A 343 1.19 -27.26 5.55
N GLY A 344 -0.01 -27.60 5.07
CA GLY A 344 -1.20 -27.79 5.89
C GLY A 344 -1.56 -26.57 6.77
N ARG A 345 -2.21 -26.83 7.91
CA ARG A 345 -2.59 -25.77 8.87
C ARG A 345 -1.37 -25.07 9.47
N VAL A 346 -0.26 -25.78 9.67
CA VAL A 346 0.98 -25.16 10.16
C VAL A 346 1.49 -24.14 9.17
N GLY A 347 1.52 -24.49 7.87
CA GLY A 347 1.87 -23.53 6.81
C GLY A 347 0.94 -22.32 6.79
N MET A 348 -0.36 -22.50 7.01
CA MET A 348 -1.32 -21.39 7.10
C MET A 348 -1.03 -20.46 8.28
N CYS A 349 -0.72 -21.01 9.46
CA CYS A 349 -0.30 -20.22 10.62
C CYS A 349 1.03 -19.50 10.37
N CYS A 350 1.98 -20.16 9.71
CA CYS A 350 3.24 -19.54 9.30
C CYS A 350 2.99 -18.33 8.38
N LEU A 351 2.08 -18.45 7.41
CA LEU A 351 1.75 -17.39 6.47
C LEU A 351 1.10 -16.18 7.17
N VAL A 352 0.24 -16.42 8.17
CA VAL A 352 -0.26 -15.37 9.07
C VAL A 352 0.90 -14.70 9.82
N GLY A 353 1.85 -15.48 10.34
CA GLY A 353 3.04 -14.99 11.03
C GLY A 353 3.95 -14.14 10.14
N VAL A 354 4.07 -14.45 8.84
CA VAL A 354 4.80 -13.63 7.87
C VAL A 354 4.24 -12.21 7.83
N SER A 355 2.92 -12.04 7.91
CA SER A 355 2.28 -10.71 7.92
C SER A 355 2.74 -9.86 9.12
N ALA A 356 2.92 -10.47 10.29
CA ALA A 356 3.49 -9.79 11.45
C ALA A 356 4.90 -9.25 11.17
N CYS A 357 5.74 -10.08 10.55
CA CYS A 357 7.12 -9.73 10.22
C CYS A 357 7.22 -8.59 9.20
N MET A 358 6.30 -8.54 8.23
CA MET A 358 6.27 -7.52 7.19
C MET A 358 5.97 -6.10 7.71
N SER A 359 5.35 -5.99 8.88
CA SER A 359 4.71 -4.76 9.36
C SER A 359 5.61 -3.52 9.43
N LEU A 360 6.91 -3.66 9.70
CA LEU A 360 7.86 -2.54 9.81
C LEU A 360 8.63 -2.24 8.52
N MET A 361 8.62 -3.14 7.54
CA MET A 361 9.65 -3.14 6.47
C MET A 361 9.50 -1.96 5.52
N PHE A 362 8.30 -1.67 5.00
CA PHE A 362 8.07 -0.56 4.07
C PHE A 362 8.63 0.78 4.59
N PRO A 363 8.14 1.29 5.73
CA PRO A 363 8.60 2.58 6.23
C PRO A 363 10.06 2.57 6.70
N THR A 364 10.58 1.40 7.07
CA THR A 364 11.97 1.26 7.49
C THR A 364 12.92 1.34 6.30
N ILE A 365 12.66 0.59 5.22
CA ILE A 365 13.43 0.69 3.96
C ILE A 365 13.40 2.13 3.47
N TYR A 366 12.20 2.71 3.40
CA TYR A 366 11.98 4.07 2.95
C TYR A 366 12.77 5.10 3.79
N GLY A 367 12.66 5.00 5.12
CA GLY A 367 13.35 5.90 6.04
C GLY A 367 14.89 5.78 5.99
N ILE A 368 15.42 4.57 5.87
CA ILE A 368 16.84 4.33 5.73
C ILE A 368 17.36 4.83 4.40
N ALA A 369 16.68 4.51 3.29
CA ALA A 369 17.09 4.89 1.95
C ALA A 369 17.15 6.42 1.78
N LEU A 370 16.17 7.15 2.30
CA LEU A 370 16.16 8.62 2.23
C LEU A 370 17.01 9.29 3.29
N GLY A 371 17.36 8.60 4.38
CA GLY A 371 18.12 9.16 5.48
C GLY A 371 19.51 9.73 5.09
N GLY A 372 20.12 9.15 4.06
CA GLY A 372 21.43 9.56 3.52
C GLY A 372 21.37 10.60 2.40
N VAL A 373 20.17 10.89 1.84
CA VAL A 373 19.99 11.71 0.64
C VAL A 373 18.97 12.84 0.86
N ARG A 374 18.96 13.45 2.05
CA ARG A 374 17.94 14.46 2.46
C ARG A 374 17.80 15.63 1.48
N GLN A 375 18.89 16.07 0.87
CA GLN A 375 18.87 17.16 -0.11
C GLN A 375 18.12 16.82 -1.42
N ASP A 376 17.97 15.52 -1.72
CA ASP A 376 17.27 15.00 -2.89
C ASP A 376 16.07 14.14 -2.46
N ALA A 377 15.53 14.36 -1.25
CA ALA A 377 14.51 13.51 -0.64
C ALA A 377 13.23 13.42 -1.48
N GLU A 378 12.85 14.50 -2.17
CA GLU A 378 11.66 14.53 -3.03
C GLU A 378 11.84 13.62 -4.24
N VAL A 379 12.99 13.71 -4.92
CA VAL A 379 13.30 12.86 -6.09
C VAL A 379 13.53 11.42 -5.64
N GLY A 380 14.22 11.24 -4.50
CA GLY A 380 14.44 9.94 -3.90
C GLY A 380 13.14 9.25 -3.48
N SER A 381 12.18 10.02 -2.99
CA SER A 381 10.82 9.54 -2.69
C SER A 381 10.16 8.93 -3.92
N ALA A 382 10.20 9.64 -5.07
CA ALA A 382 9.59 9.13 -6.29
C ALA A 382 10.15 7.77 -6.72
N GLY A 383 11.48 7.57 -6.63
CA GLY A 383 12.10 6.28 -6.97
C GLY A 383 11.62 5.14 -6.07
N LEU A 384 11.44 5.40 -4.77
CA LEU A 384 10.91 4.42 -3.82
C LEU A 384 9.40 4.14 -4.05
N ILE A 385 8.63 5.13 -4.47
CA ILE A 385 7.22 4.95 -4.84
C ILE A 385 7.09 4.19 -6.16
N MET A 386 7.94 4.48 -7.15
CA MET A 386 7.97 3.68 -8.39
C MET A 386 8.31 2.20 -8.13
N ALA A 387 9.09 1.90 -7.09
CA ALA A 387 9.41 0.53 -6.68
C ALA A 387 8.18 -0.27 -6.20
N ILE A 388 7.04 0.38 -5.90
CA ILE A 388 5.74 -0.29 -5.61
C ILE A 388 5.30 -1.18 -6.80
N LEU A 389 5.83 -0.94 -8.00
CA LEU A 389 5.62 -1.81 -9.17
C LEU A 389 5.97 -3.29 -8.90
N GLY A 390 6.84 -3.58 -7.93
CA GLY A 390 7.10 -4.95 -7.48
C GLY A 390 5.85 -5.71 -7.06
N GLY A 391 4.84 -4.99 -6.53
CA GLY A 391 3.54 -5.54 -6.13
C GLY A 391 2.62 -5.98 -7.28
N SER A 392 2.95 -5.65 -8.53
CA SER A 392 2.25 -6.20 -9.70
C SER A 392 3.08 -7.28 -10.42
N VAL A 393 4.40 -7.11 -10.45
CA VAL A 393 5.30 -8.03 -11.19
C VAL A 393 5.46 -9.38 -10.48
N LEU A 394 5.70 -9.37 -9.16
CA LEU A 394 6.01 -10.60 -8.44
C LEU A 394 4.80 -11.51 -8.18
N PRO A 395 3.59 -11.00 -7.92
CA PRO A 395 2.40 -11.85 -7.91
C PRO A 395 2.11 -12.52 -9.25
N ALA A 396 2.36 -11.83 -10.38
CA ALA A 396 2.24 -12.45 -11.69
C ALA A 396 3.22 -13.60 -11.86
N LEU A 397 4.47 -13.43 -11.43
CA LEU A 397 5.47 -14.50 -11.44
C LEU A 397 5.04 -15.68 -10.55
N GLN A 398 4.49 -15.41 -9.36
CA GLN A 398 3.98 -16.45 -8.47
C GLN A 398 2.80 -17.21 -9.10
N ALA A 399 1.87 -16.51 -9.76
CA ALA A 399 0.76 -17.12 -10.48
C ALA A 399 1.25 -18.07 -11.60
N MET A 400 2.25 -17.65 -12.38
CA MET A 400 2.86 -18.50 -13.42
C MET A 400 3.45 -19.79 -12.85
N ILE A 401 4.06 -19.76 -11.66
CA ILE A 401 4.56 -20.97 -10.98
C ILE A 401 3.41 -21.88 -10.57
N ILE A 402 2.30 -21.31 -10.08
CA ILE A 402 1.11 -22.09 -9.70
C ILE A 402 0.52 -22.79 -10.93
N ASP A 403 0.42 -22.07 -12.06
CA ASP A 403 -0.17 -22.58 -13.29
C ASP A 403 0.72 -23.60 -14.01
N SER A 404 2.05 -23.53 -13.80
CA SER A 404 3.00 -24.43 -14.45
C SER A 404 2.90 -25.88 -13.97
N GLY A 405 2.25 -26.14 -12.84
CA GLY A 405 2.01 -27.49 -12.30
C GLY A 405 3.27 -28.27 -11.89
N VAL A 406 4.43 -27.61 -11.83
CA VAL A 406 5.73 -28.23 -11.45
C VAL A 406 5.69 -28.72 -10.00
N THR A 407 6.06 -30.02 -9.74
CA THR A 407 5.74 -30.54 -8.45
C THR A 407 6.47 -31.74 -7.91
N PHE A 408 7.36 -31.50 -7.00
CA PHE A 408 7.62 -32.40 -5.86
C PHE A 408 6.66 -32.12 -4.67
N LEU A 409 6.09 -30.91 -4.63
CA LEU A 409 5.18 -30.38 -3.62
C LEU A 409 4.00 -29.69 -4.34
N PRO A 410 2.88 -29.43 -3.66
CA PRO A 410 1.77 -28.70 -4.26
C PRO A 410 2.26 -27.36 -4.86
N ALA A 411 1.91 -27.06 -6.10
CA ALA A 411 2.41 -25.91 -6.83
C ALA A 411 2.18 -24.58 -6.08
N VAL A 412 1.06 -24.46 -5.34
CA VAL A 412 0.80 -23.30 -4.49
C VAL A 412 1.82 -23.17 -3.36
N ASN A 413 2.24 -24.27 -2.74
CA ASN A 413 3.27 -24.23 -1.70
C ASN A 413 4.61 -23.79 -2.29
N VAL A 414 5.03 -24.40 -3.41
CA VAL A 414 6.29 -24.06 -4.09
C VAL A 414 6.32 -22.59 -4.52
N SER A 415 5.20 -22.02 -4.93
CA SER A 415 5.10 -20.63 -5.37
C SER A 415 5.55 -19.62 -4.30
N PHE A 416 5.48 -19.98 -3.02
CA PHE A 416 5.96 -19.14 -1.92
C PHE A 416 7.49 -19.05 -1.81
N VAL A 417 8.24 -19.75 -2.68
CA VAL A 417 9.68 -19.50 -2.89
C VAL A 417 9.90 -18.08 -3.44
N VAL A 418 8.95 -17.52 -4.21
CA VAL A 418 9.06 -16.15 -4.73
C VAL A 418 9.16 -15.11 -3.59
N PRO A 419 8.20 -14.99 -2.66
CA PRO A 419 8.36 -14.08 -1.54
C PRO A 419 9.52 -14.44 -0.61
N ALA A 420 9.90 -15.72 -0.48
CA ALA A 420 11.06 -16.12 0.30
C ALA A 420 12.36 -15.49 -0.26
N LEU A 421 12.60 -15.58 -1.56
CA LEU A 421 13.72 -14.92 -2.22
C LEU A 421 13.69 -13.39 -2.05
N CYS A 422 12.51 -12.81 -2.07
CA CYS A 422 12.34 -11.38 -1.81
C CYS A 422 12.80 -11.00 -0.39
N PHE A 423 12.44 -11.78 0.63
CA PHE A 423 12.89 -11.52 1.99
C PHE A 423 14.39 -11.71 2.19
N VAL A 424 15.07 -12.56 1.41
CA VAL A 424 16.54 -12.61 1.39
C VAL A 424 17.11 -11.25 0.98
N VAL A 425 16.57 -10.62 -0.07
CA VAL A 425 17.02 -9.28 -0.49
C VAL A 425 16.79 -8.24 0.60
N VAL A 426 15.63 -8.25 1.24
CA VAL A 426 15.29 -7.33 2.34
C VAL A 426 16.21 -7.55 3.54
N MET A 427 16.48 -8.80 3.90
CA MET A 427 17.41 -9.16 4.99
C MET A 427 18.81 -8.65 4.72
N LEU A 428 19.36 -8.89 3.53
CA LEU A 428 20.68 -8.42 3.13
C LEU A 428 20.79 -6.89 3.16
N TYR A 429 19.74 -6.19 2.70
CA TYR A 429 19.67 -4.74 2.82
C TYR A 429 19.70 -4.30 4.28
N GLY A 430 18.86 -4.89 5.15
CA GLY A 430 18.84 -4.60 6.58
C GLY A 430 20.19 -4.80 7.26
N LEU A 431 20.87 -5.90 6.96
CA LEU A 431 22.22 -6.20 7.47
C LEU A 431 23.26 -5.17 7.00
N SER A 432 23.20 -4.77 5.73
CA SER A 432 24.12 -3.76 5.17
C SER A 432 23.97 -2.38 5.84
N GLN A 433 22.80 -2.06 6.37
CA GLN A 433 22.47 -0.80 7.03
C GLN A 433 22.52 -0.87 8.57
N SER A 434 22.92 -2.00 9.12
CA SER A 434 22.98 -2.25 10.58
C SER A 434 24.31 -1.83 11.23
N ARG A 435 25.33 -1.57 10.40
CA ARG A 435 26.68 -1.16 10.83
C ARG A 435 26.80 0.26 11.37
#